data_9e8e681637e998f126ba40f05d2a97f1
#
_entry.id   9e8e681637e998f126ba40f05d2a97f1
#
_cell.length_a   1.000
_cell.length_b   1.000
_cell.length_c   1.000
_cell.angle_alpha   90.00
_cell.angle_beta   90.00
_cell.angle_gamma   90.00
#
_symmetry.space_group_name_H-M   'P 1'
#
loop_
_entity.id
_entity.type
_entity.pdbx_description
1 polymer ?
#
loop_
_entity_poly.entity_id
_entity_poly.type
_entity_poly.pdbx_seq_one_letter_code
_entity_poly.pdbx_strand_id
1 'polypeptide(L)'
;MAKWFVAAKRADFEKIGERFHISPVLARIIRNRDIIGEEAIQKYLYGTIEELYDPKLLKGMKEAGKVLRDRIEAGDPIRVIGDYDVDGICSTFILKKGLSACGASVDSCIPDRMKDGYGLNERLVEQAAADGIRTIVTCDNGIAAAEQIALAKDRGMRVIVTDHHEVPYEEVPGENGGEPGKRYCLPPADAVVDPKQPGCAYPFREICGATVAFKLIQELFSGFGLAGLSSGK
;
A
#
# COMPACT_ATOMS: atom_id res chain seq x y z
N MET A 1 -9.62 0.98 -35.49
CA MET A 1 -10.88 1.26 -34.78
C MET A 1 -10.89 0.45 -33.49
N ALA A 2 -11.16 1.07 -32.33
CA ALA A 2 -11.34 0.36 -31.09
C ALA A 2 -12.61 -0.50 -31.14
N LYS A 3 -12.53 -1.77 -30.71
CA LYS A 3 -13.69 -2.66 -30.61
C LYS A 3 -14.19 -2.66 -29.16
N TRP A 4 -15.43 -2.31 -28.98
CA TRP A 4 -16.09 -2.37 -27.68
C TRP A 4 -16.75 -3.73 -27.47
N PHE A 5 -16.55 -4.33 -26.32
CA PHE A 5 -17.18 -5.58 -25.93
C PHE A 5 -17.96 -5.37 -24.64
N VAL A 6 -19.18 -5.87 -24.58
CA VAL A 6 -19.96 -5.92 -23.34
C VAL A 6 -19.50 -7.15 -22.55
N ALA A 7 -19.05 -6.95 -21.31
CA ALA A 7 -18.75 -8.07 -20.41
C ALA A 7 -20.03 -8.86 -20.12
N ALA A 8 -20.12 -10.08 -20.66
CA ALA A 8 -21.32 -10.92 -20.59
C ALA A 8 -21.16 -12.08 -19.58
N LYS A 9 -20.68 -11.80 -18.37
CA LYS A 9 -20.62 -12.80 -17.31
C LYS A 9 -22.03 -13.19 -16.88
N ARG A 10 -22.36 -14.48 -16.98
CA ARG A 10 -23.70 -14.99 -16.71
C ARG A 10 -23.93 -15.17 -15.20
N ALA A 11 -25.12 -14.81 -14.72
CA ALA A 11 -25.67 -15.09 -13.41
C ALA A 11 -27.18 -14.81 -13.44
N ASP A 12 -27.91 -15.31 -12.45
CA ASP A 12 -29.30 -14.93 -12.20
C ASP A 12 -29.34 -13.63 -11.41
N PHE A 13 -29.34 -12.51 -12.14
CA PHE A 13 -29.25 -11.16 -11.54
C PHE A 13 -30.50 -10.76 -10.79
N GLU A 14 -31.67 -11.28 -11.19
CA GLU A 14 -32.94 -11.04 -10.50
C GLU A 14 -32.91 -11.74 -9.13
N LYS A 15 -32.56 -13.03 -9.10
CA LYS A 15 -32.44 -13.78 -7.85
C LYS A 15 -31.40 -13.18 -6.89
N ILE A 16 -30.26 -12.74 -7.40
CA ILE A 16 -29.25 -12.06 -6.59
C ILE A 16 -29.81 -10.73 -6.05
N GLY A 17 -30.51 -9.97 -6.91
CA GLY A 17 -31.17 -8.73 -6.53
C GLY A 17 -32.19 -8.90 -5.40
N GLU A 18 -33.08 -9.89 -5.53
CA GLU A 18 -34.06 -10.23 -4.49
C GLU A 18 -33.39 -10.67 -3.18
N ARG A 19 -32.36 -11.53 -3.26
CA ARG A 19 -31.67 -12.08 -2.08
C ARG A 19 -30.96 -11.01 -1.26
N PHE A 20 -30.31 -10.04 -1.91
CA PHE A 20 -29.48 -9.02 -1.27
C PHE A 20 -30.15 -7.62 -1.24
N HIS A 21 -31.40 -7.50 -1.67
CA HIS A 21 -32.14 -6.24 -1.75
C HIS A 21 -31.40 -5.17 -2.57
N ILE A 22 -30.82 -5.57 -3.70
CA ILE A 22 -30.10 -4.70 -4.64
C ILE A 22 -30.72 -4.78 -6.04
N SER A 23 -30.46 -3.77 -6.87
CA SER A 23 -30.93 -3.82 -8.26
C SER A 23 -30.20 -4.90 -9.08
N PRO A 24 -30.85 -5.50 -10.09
CA PRO A 24 -30.19 -6.44 -11.01
C PRO A 24 -28.98 -5.82 -11.72
N VAL A 25 -28.95 -4.51 -11.91
CA VAL A 25 -27.81 -3.78 -12.47
C VAL A 25 -26.61 -3.85 -11.53
N LEU A 26 -26.81 -3.61 -10.23
CA LEU A 26 -25.77 -3.73 -9.22
C LEU A 26 -25.27 -5.16 -9.09
N ALA A 27 -26.18 -6.15 -9.11
CA ALA A 27 -25.82 -7.57 -9.13
C ALA A 27 -24.92 -7.92 -10.34
N ARG A 28 -25.19 -7.35 -11.51
CA ARG A 28 -24.35 -7.50 -12.71
C ARG A 28 -22.95 -6.86 -12.52
N ILE A 29 -22.87 -5.68 -11.93
CA ILE A 29 -21.60 -5.00 -11.64
C ILE A 29 -20.75 -5.84 -10.68
N ILE A 30 -21.34 -6.37 -9.62
CA ILE A 30 -20.68 -7.25 -8.65
C ILE A 30 -20.15 -8.52 -9.35
N ARG A 31 -20.98 -9.15 -10.18
CA ARG A 31 -20.58 -10.34 -10.95
C ARG A 31 -19.45 -10.05 -11.94
N ASN A 32 -19.43 -8.87 -12.55
CA ASN A 32 -18.36 -8.45 -13.46
C ASN A 32 -17.01 -8.27 -12.75
N ARG A 33 -17.02 -8.06 -11.44
CA ARG A 33 -15.83 -8.02 -10.56
C ARG A 33 -15.41 -9.40 -10.04
N ASP A 34 -15.98 -10.47 -10.59
CA ASP A 34 -15.71 -11.87 -10.21
C ASP A 34 -16.10 -12.23 -8.77
N ILE A 35 -16.97 -11.44 -8.15
CA ILE A 35 -17.56 -11.80 -6.86
C ILE A 35 -18.67 -12.82 -7.12
N ILE A 36 -18.46 -14.05 -6.67
CA ILE A 36 -19.31 -15.20 -6.97
C ILE A 36 -19.71 -15.92 -5.68
N GLY A 37 -20.99 -16.30 -5.59
CA GLY A 37 -21.53 -16.98 -4.42
C GLY A 37 -22.08 -16.04 -3.35
N GLU A 38 -23.03 -16.55 -2.57
CA GLU A 38 -23.76 -15.74 -1.59
C GLU A 38 -22.85 -15.15 -0.52
N GLU A 39 -21.92 -15.95 0.00
CA GLU A 39 -20.97 -15.53 1.04
C GLU A 39 -20.06 -14.38 0.57
N ALA A 40 -19.50 -14.52 -0.65
CA ALA A 40 -18.63 -13.48 -1.22
C ALA A 40 -19.42 -12.20 -1.52
N ILE A 41 -20.66 -12.30 -2.01
CA ILE A 41 -21.52 -11.14 -2.25
C ILE A 41 -21.89 -10.48 -0.91
N GLN A 42 -22.24 -11.26 0.10
CA GLN A 42 -22.54 -10.76 1.45
C GLN A 42 -21.38 -9.98 2.01
N LYS A 43 -20.17 -10.54 1.96
CA LYS A 43 -18.95 -9.86 2.42
C LYS A 43 -18.64 -8.60 1.61
N TYR A 44 -18.83 -8.64 0.29
CA TYR A 44 -18.61 -7.49 -0.58
C TYR A 44 -19.54 -6.32 -0.28
N LEU A 45 -20.81 -6.59 0.06
CA LEU A 45 -21.83 -5.58 0.32
C LEU A 45 -21.82 -5.07 1.77
N TYR A 46 -21.57 -5.95 2.72
CA TYR A 46 -21.83 -5.70 4.15
C TYR A 46 -20.63 -6.04 5.04
N GLY A 47 -19.47 -6.33 4.44
CA GLY A 47 -18.25 -6.61 5.19
C GLY A 47 -17.80 -5.42 6.05
N THR A 48 -17.15 -5.72 7.17
CA THR A 48 -16.71 -4.74 8.15
C THR A 48 -15.19 -4.71 8.26
N ILE A 49 -14.64 -3.75 9.01
CA ILE A 49 -13.19 -3.61 9.23
C ILE A 49 -12.60 -4.87 9.89
N GLU A 50 -13.37 -5.55 10.73
CA GLU A 50 -12.96 -6.77 11.42
C GLU A 50 -12.73 -7.96 10.47
N GLU A 51 -13.31 -7.92 9.29
CA GLU A 51 -13.15 -8.95 8.24
C GLU A 51 -11.95 -8.70 7.32
N LEU A 52 -11.22 -7.60 7.52
CA LEU A 52 -10.01 -7.35 6.78
C LEU A 52 -8.91 -8.34 7.15
N TYR A 53 -8.15 -8.79 6.15
CA TYR A 53 -7.06 -9.73 6.35
C TYR A 53 -5.99 -9.17 7.31
N ASP A 54 -5.31 -10.08 8.04
CA ASP A 54 -4.22 -9.74 8.96
C ASP A 54 -3.11 -8.96 8.22
N PRO A 55 -2.66 -7.79 8.73
CA PRO A 55 -1.56 -7.03 8.15
C PRO A 55 -0.27 -7.85 8.02
N LYS A 56 -0.03 -8.83 8.87
CA LYS A 56 1.17 -9.68 8.87
C LYS A 56 1.29 -10.57 7.64
N LEU A 57 0.21 -10.74 6.86
CA LEU A 57 0.24 -11.42 5.58
C LEU A 57 0.91 -10.58 4.47
N LEU A 58 0.99 -9.26 4.64
CA LEU A 58 1.77 -8.40 3.74
C LEU A 58 3.26 -8.65 3.99
N LYS A 59 3.97 -9.00 2.92
CA LYS A 59 5.42 -9.19 2.97
C LYS A 59 6.11 -7.89 3.35
N GLY A 60 7.12 -7.95 4.22
CA GLY A 60 7.84 -6.79 4.74
C GLY A 60 7.13 -6.05 5.88
N MET A 61 5.89 -6.41 6.23
CA MET A 61 5.12 -5.71 7.26
C MET A 61 5.76 -5.80 8.64
N LYS A 62 6.25 -6.97 9.03
CA LYS A 62 6.90 -7.17 10.34
C LYS A 62 8.21 -6.38 10.45
N GLU A 63 8.98 -6.36 9.37
CA GLU A 63 10.22 -5.61 9.24
C GLU A 63 9.95 -4.11 9.32
N ALA A 64 8.98 -3.62 8.56
CA ALA A 64 8.55 -2.22 8.61
C ALA A 64 8.10 -1.81 10.02
N GLY A 65 7.24 -2.62 10.65
CA GLY A 65 6.77 -2.40 12.01
C GLY A 65 7.92 -2.37 13.02
N LYS A 66 8.90 -3.28 12.89
CA LYS A 66 10.07 -3.30 13.77
C LYS A 66 10.92 -2.04 13.59
N VAL A 67 11.30 -1.71 12.35
CA VAL A 67 12.13 -0.52 12.07
C VAL A 67 11.45 0.74 12.61
N LEU A 68 10.16 0.91 12.39
CA LEU A 68 9.43 2.08 12.86
C LEU A 68 9.37 2.14 14.39
N ARG A 69 9.10 1.05 15.08
CA ARG A 69 9.13 1.03 16.56
C ARG A 69 10.49 1.45 17.08
N ASP A 70 11.57 0.84 16.58
CA ASP A 70 12.94 1.17 17.00
C ASP A 70 13.25 2.67 16.79
N ARG A 71 12.74 3.28 15.69
CA ARG A 71 12.97 4.71 15.39
C ARG A 71 12.09 5.65 16.23
N ILE A 72 10.85 5.26 16.51
CA ILE A 72 9.94 6.01 17.38
C ILE A 72 10.49 6.01 18.81
N GLU A 73 10.92 4.86 19.33
CA GLU A 73 11.51 4.75 20.66
C GLU A 73 12.84 5.52 20.79
N ALA A 74 13.61 5.62 19.72
CA ALA A 74 14.80 6.44 19.67
C ALA A 74 14.53 7.96 19.56
N GLY A 75 13.26 8.36 19.35
CA GLY A 75 12.89 9.76 19.13
C GLY A 75 13.33 10.33 17.78
N ASP A 76 13.63 9.48 16.80
CA ASP A 76 14.08 9.91 15.48
C ASP A 76 12.98 10.67 14.72
N PRO A 77 13.30 11.83 14.08
CA PRO A 77 12.36 12.52 13.21
C PRO A 77 12.01 11.67 11.99
N ILE A 78 10.71 11.50 11.74
CA ILE A 78 10.15 10.72 10.65
C ILE A 78 9.44 11.65 9.67
N ARG A 79 9.66 11.48 8.37
CA ARG A 79 8.91 12.15 7.31
C ARG A 79 8.13 11.15 6.48
N VAL A 80 6.82 11.37 6.38
CA VAL A 80 5.95 10.66 5.45
C VAL A 80 5.95 11.39 4.11
N ILE A 81 6.30 10.70 3.03
CA ILE A 81 6.29 11.25 1.67
C ILE A 81 5.24 10.49 0.85
N GLY A 82 4.13 11.17 0.57
CA GLY A 82 2.99 10.63 -0.20
C GLY A 82 3.04 10.97 -1.67
N ASP A 83 1.91 10.75 -2.33
CA ASP A 83 1.64 11.27 -3.66
C ASP A 83 0.53 12.34 -3.62
N TYR A 84 0.35 13.06 -4.72
CA TYR A 84 -0.56 14.21 -4.81
C TYR A 84 -2.01 13.84 -5.16
N ASP A 85 -2.30 12.60 -5.47
CA ASP A 85 -3.66 12.15 -5.74
C ASP A 85 -4.42 11.80 -4.45
N VAL A 86 -5.69 11.39 -4.59
CA VAL A 86 -6.55 11.08 -3.44
C VAL A 86 -6.02 9.92 -2.61
N ASP A 87 -5.43 8.90 -3.24
CA ASP A 87 -4.88 7.74 -2.52
C ASP A 87 -3.63 8.14 -1.73
N GLY A 88 -2.71 8.89 -2.35
CA GLY A 88 -1.52 9.42 -1.69
C GLY A 88 -1.83 10.39 -0.54
N ILE A 89 -2.80 11.28 -0.72
CA ILE A 89 -3.25 12.21 0.34
C ILE A 89 -3.85 11.42 1.53
N CYS A 90 -4.75 10.45 1.26
CA CYS A 90 -5.34 9.61 2.30
C CYS A 90 -4.29 8.75 3.01
N SER A 91 -3.36 8.14 2.26
CA SER A 91 -2.24 7.36 2.80
C SER A 91 -1.38 8.20 3.74
N THR A 92 -1.00 9.40 3.29
CA THR A 92 -0.21 10.37 4.08
C THR A 92 -0.93 10.75 5.38
N PHE A 93 -2.22 11.04 5.31
CA PHE A 93 -3.02 11.37 6.49
C PHE A 93 -3.07 10.21 7.49
N ILE A 94 -3.32 8.97 7.03
CA ILE A 94 -3.39 7.77 7.86
C ILE A 94 -2.05 7.53 8.56
N LEU A 95 -0.93 7.56 7.81
CA LEU A 95 0.39 7.35 8.39
C LEU A 95 0.76 8.45 9.38
N LYS A 96 0.58 9.72 9.03
CA LYS A 96 0.89 10.83 9.92
C LYS A 96 0.11 10.75 11.22
N LYS A 97 -1.19 10.49 11.16
CA LYS A 97 -2.05 10.36 12.34
C LYS A 97 -1.68 9.13 13.17
N GLY A 98 -1.49 7.98 12.52
CA GLY A 98 -1.15 6.73 13.21
C GLY A 98 0.23 6.77 13.87
N LEU A 99 1.26 7.27 13.17
CA LEU A 99 2.60 7.44 13.73
C LEU A 99 2.60 8.44 14.89
N SER A 100 1.90 9.58 14.77
CA SER A 100 1.74 10.52 15.88
C SER A 100 1.08 9.88 17.10
N ALA A 101 0.06 9.03 16.91
CA ALA A 101 -0.60 8.30 17.99
C ALA A 101 0.33 7.29 18.68
N CYS A 102 1.34 6.77 17.96
CA CYS A 102 2.42 5.95 18.51
C CYS A 102 3.52 6.77 19.21
N GLY A 103 3.40 8.08 19.29
CA GLY A 103 4.40 8.96 19.91
C GLY A 103 5.54 9.41 19.00
N ALA A 104 5.45 9.17 17.68
CA ALA A 104 6.48 9.58 16.73
C ALA A 104 6.55 11.11 16.59
N SER A 105 7.79 11.64 16.46
CA SER A 105 8.03 12.96 15.87
C SER A 105 7.92 12.86 14.37
N VAL A 106 6.76 13.22 13.81
CA VAL A 106 6.44 12.97 12.40
C VAL A 106 5.90 14.21 11.69
N ASP A 107 6.47 14.50 10.53
CA ASP A 107 5.93 15.43 9.56
C ASP A 107 5.54 14.74 8.25
N SER A 108 5.06 15.49 7.28
CA SER A 108 4.67 14.92 5.98
C SER A 108 4.95 15.91 4.86
N CYS A 109 5.29 15.38 3.70
CA CYS A 109 5.49 16.11 2.47
C CYS A 109 4.75 15.41 1.32
N ILE A 110 4.10 16.21 0.48
CA ILE A 110 3.49 15.75 -0.77
C ILE A 110 4.21 16.49 -1.90
N PRO A 111 4.68 15.78 -2.95
CA PRO A 111 5.33 16.42 -4.08
C PRO A 111 4.40 17.38 -4.81
N ASP A 112 4.94 18.50 -5.29
CA ASP A 112 4.20 19.41 -6.17
C ASP A 112 4.17 18.81 -7.58
N ARG A 113 2.96 18.50 -8.08
CA ARG A 113 2.77 17.86 -9.38
C ARG A 113 3.49 18.54 -10.53
N MET A 114 3.57 19.87 -10.51
CA MET A 114 4.15 20.66 -11.60
C MET A 114 5.67 20.81 -11.49
N LYS A 115 6.23 20.76 -10.27
CA LYS A 115 7.66 21.00 -10.03
C LYS A 115 8.43 19.72 -9.76
N ASP A 116 7.82 18.79 -9.04
CA ASP A 116 8.48 17.60 -8.49
C ASP A 116 8.20 16.34 -9.29
N GLY A 117 7.10 16.32 -10.04
CA GLY A 117 6.63 15.10 -10.68
C GLY A 117 5.98 14.14 -9.68
N TYR A 118 6.03 12.85 -9.99
CA TYR A 118 5.41 11.78 -9.20
C TYR A 118 6.35 11.24 -8.12
N GLY A 119 5.84 11.13 -6.89
CA GLY A 119 6.46 10.36 -5.81
C GLY A 119 7.78 10.91 -5.28
N LEU A 120 8.58 10.01 -4.72
CA LEU A 120 9.88 10.34 -4.14
C LEU A 120 10.89 10.76 -5.21
N ASN A 121 11.52 11.94 -5.03
CA ASN A 121 12.54 12.45 -5.91
C ASN A 121 13.76 12.95 -5.12
N GLU A 122 14.88 13.24 -5.83
CA GLU A 122 16.14 13.65 -5.22
C GLU A 122 15.98 14.91 -4.36
N ARG A 123 15.23 15.92 -4.84
CA ARG A 123 15.00 17.18 -4.09
C ARG A 123 14.32 16.91 -2.74
N LEU A 124 13.33 16.02 -2.67
CA LEU A 124 12.65 15.68 -1.43
C LEU A 124 13.57 14.92 -0.46
N VAL A 125 14.45 14.06 -0.98
CA VAL A 125 15.47 13.37 -0.17
C VAL A 125 16.47 14.36 0.42
N GLU A 126 17.01 15.27 -0.39
CA GLU A 126 17.97 16.29 0.08
C GLU A 126 17.31 17.26 1.06
N GLN A 127 16.06 17.65 0.82
CA GLN A 127 15.29 18.46 1.76
C GLN A 127 15.11 17.73 3.11
N ALA A 128 14.75 16.44 3.07
CA ALA A 128 14.62 15.65 4.30
C ALA A 128 15.95 15.58 5.08
N ALA A 129 17.07 15.38 4.38
CA ALA A 129 18.40 15.38 5.00
C ALA A 129 18.74 16.74 5.63
N ALA A 130 18.47 17.85 4.92
CA ALA A 130 18.70 19.21 5.43
C ALA A 130 17.84 19.55 6.65
N ASP A 131 16.61 19.02 6.71
CA ASP A 131 15.68 19.19 7.84
C ASP A 131 16.00 18.25 9.03
N GLY A 132 17.05 17.44 8.92
CA GLY A 132 17.47 16.51 9.99
C GLY A 132 16.62 15.27 10.13
N ILE A 133 15.82 14.93 9.12
CA ILE A 133 15.01 13.70 9.10
C ILE A 133 15.92 12.47 9.14
N ARG A 134 15.54 11.50 9.94
CA ARG A 134 16.29 10.24 10.10
C ARG A 134 15.59 9.04 9.46
N THR A 135 14.28 9.16 9.24
CA THR A 135 13.49 8.08 8.67
C THR A 135 12.49 8.64 7.65
N ILE A 136 12.49 8.09 6.46
CA ILE A 136 11.48 8.35 5.42
C ILE A 136 10.52 7.17 5.37
N VAL A 137 9.22 7.46 5.34
CA VAL A 137 8.18 6.48 5.03
C VAL A 137 7.48 6.95 3.76
N THR A 138 7.64 6.25 2.65
CA THR A 138 6.86 6.55 1.44
C THR A 138 5.49 5.89 1.53
N CYS A 139 4.48 6.49 0.93
CA CYS A 139 3.17 5.89 0.80
C CYS A 139 2.54 6.22 -0.55
N ASP A 140 1.94 5.20 -1.18
CA ASP A 140 1.39 5.28 -2.52
C ASP A 140 2.44 5.66 -3.59
N ASN A 141 3.68 5.43 -3.28
CA ASN A 141 4.86 5.58 -4.14
C ASN A 141 6.07 4.91 -3.51
N GLY A 142 7.16 4.84 -4.27
CA GLY A 142 8.46 4.39 -3.76
C GLY A 142 8.93 3.05 -4.31
N ILE A 143 8.04 2.17 -4.76
CA ILE A 143 8.43 0.85 -5.28
C ILE A 143 9.37 0.95 -6.49
N ALA A 144 9.25 2.00 -7.29
CA ALA A 144 10.09 2.27 -8.45
C ALA A 144 11.22 3.29 -8.19
N ALA A 145 11.36 3.81 -6.96
CA ALA A 145 12.29 4.89 -6.61
C ALA A 145 13.64 4.38 -6.08
N ALA A 146 14.22 3.35 -6.73
CA ALA A 146 15.44 2.70 -6.24
C ALA A 146 16.62 3.65 -6.06
N GLU A 147 16.86 4.55 -7.01
CA GLU A 147 17.96 5.52 -6.98
C GLU A 147 17.78 6.54 -5.85
N GLN A 148 16.57 7.07 -5.67
CA GLN A 148 16.23 8.03 -4.64
C GLN A 148 16.34 7.41 -3.24
N ILE A 149 15.92 6.15 -3.12
CA ILE A 149 16.06 5.40 -1.86
C ILE A 149 17.53 5.10 -1.55
N ALA A 150 18.34 4.75 -2.55
CA ALA A 150 19.78 4.61 -2.39
C ALA A 150 20.41 5.92 -1.89
N LEU A 151 20.06 7.07 -2.51
CA LEU A 151 20.50 8.38 -2.06
C LEU A 151 20.11 8.66 -0.60
N ALA A 152 18.88 8.36 -0.20
CA ALA A 152 18.44 8.54 1.19
C ALA A 152 19.27 7.67 2.16
N LYS A 153 19.59 6.44 1.77
CA LYS A 153 20.49 5.55 2.53
C LYS A 153 21.90 6.09 2.64
N ASP A 154 22.45 6.67 1.57
CA ASP A 154 23.78 7.29 1.55
C ASP A 154 23.83 8.53 2.45
N ARG A 155 22.70 9.23 2.64
CA ARG A 155 22.52 10.31 3.63
C ARG A 155 22.30 9.81 5.06
N GLY A 156 22.38 8.50 5.30
CA GLY A 156 22.23 7.88 6.63
C GLY A 156 20.80 7.74 7.12
N MET A 157 19.81 7.94 6.26
CA MET A 157 18.40 7.78 6.61
C MET A 157 17.95 6.31 6.52
N ARG A 158 16.94 5.96 7.30
CA ARG A 158 16.17 4.72 7.14
C ARG A 158 15.01 4.98 6.19
N VAL A 159 14.69 3.99 5.35
CA VAL A 159 13.59 4.12 4.39
C VAL A 159 12.67 2.91 4.48
N ILE A 160 11.38 3.17 4.68
CA ILE A 160 10.31 2.20 4.60
C ILE A 160 9.44 2.58 3.40
N VAL A 161 9.20 1.63 2.51
CA VAL A 161 8.30 1.80 1.36
C VAL A 161 6.97 1.13 1.69
N THR A 162 5.85 1.89 1.57
CA THR A 162 4.50 1.35 1.51
C THR A 162 3.89 1.74 0.18
N ASP A 163 3.62 0.76 -0.67
CA ASP A 163 3.16 0.99 -2.03
C ASP A 163 2.19 -0.13 -2.47
N HIS A 164 1.54 0.05 -3.61
CA HIS A 164 0.65 -0.94 -4.21
C HIS A 164 0.79 -1.00 -5.74
N HIS A 165 1.73 -0.27 -6.30
CA HIS A 165 2.02 -0.25 -7.73
C HIS A 165 2.76 -1.50 -8.18
N GLU A 166 2.82 -1.74 -9.50
CA GLU A 166 3.55 -2.88 -10.05
C GLU A 166 5.03 -2.77 -9.75
N VAL A 167 5.61 -3.86 -9.24
CA VAL A 167 7.04 -3.93 -8.98
C VAL A 167 7.80 -3.90 -10.30
N PRO A 168 8.75 -2.99 -10.50
CA PRO A 168 9.61 -2.99 -11.69
C PRO A 168 10.33 -4.32 -11.86
N TYR A 169 10.50 -4.77 -13.10
CA TYR A 169 11.23 -5.99 -13.42
C TYR A 169 12.04 -5.85 -14.70
N GLU A 170 13.08 -6.66 -14.82
CA GLU A 170 13.85 -6.86 -16.02
C GLU A 170 13.49 -8.23 -16.62
N GLU A 171 13.38 -8.29 -17.94
CA GLU A 171 13.28 -9.58 -18.62
C GLU A 171 14.66 -10.25 -18.62
N VAL A 172 14.71 -11.49 -18.18
CA VAL A 172 15.93 -12.31 -18.18
C VAL A 172 15.75 -13.46 -19.16
N PRO A 173 16.79 -13.82 -19.92
CA PRO A 173 16.72 -14.96 -20.85
C PRO A 173 16.26 -16.23 -20.11
N GLY A 174 15.33 -16.95 -20.73
CA GLY A 174 14.90 -18.26 -20.21
C GLY A 174 16.06 -19.26 -20.19
N GLU A 175 16.12 -20.09 -19.18
CA GLU A 175 17.10 -21.18 -19.12
C GLU A 175 16.87 -22.15 -20.29
N ASN A 176 17.96 -22.57 -20.95
CA ASN A 176 17.95 -23.52 -22.07
C ASN A 176 17.04 -23.15 -23.27
N GLY A 177 16.84 -21.84 -23.53
CA GLY A 177 16.00 -21.37 -24.65
C GLY A 177 14.50 -21.41 -24.35
N GLY A 178 14.11 -21.51 -23.07
CA GLY A 178 12.72 -21.35 -22.61
C GLY A 178 12.21 -19.93 -22.69
N GLU A 179 10.96 -19.70 -22.27
CA GLU A 179 10.37 -18.36 -22.22
C GLU A 179 11.15 -17.42 -21.30
N PRO A 180 11.25 -16.12 -21.61
CA PRO A 180 11.89 -15.14 -20.75
C PRO A 180 11.29 -15.12 -19.34
N GLY A 181 12.14 -15.12 -18.34
CA GLY A 181 11.75 -14.95 -16.94
C GLY A 181 11.70 -13.46 -16.55
N LYS A 182 11.17 -13.17 -15.35
CA LYS A 182 11.16 -11.82 -14.77
C LYS A 182 12.08 -11.76 -13.56
N ARG A 183 13.01 -10.82 -13.55
CA ARG A 183 13.78 -10.45 -12.36
C ARG A 183 13.22 -9.17 -11.77
N TYR A 184 12.53 -9.27 -10.65
CA TYR A 184 11.95 -8.12 -9.99
C TYR A 184 13.00 -7.25 -9.31
N CYS A 185 12.88 -5.93 -9.47
CA CYS A 185 13.81 -4.92 -8.98
C CYS A 185 13.18 -4.17 -7.79
N LEU A 186 13.41 -4.68 -6.58
CA LEU A 186 12.97 -3.99 -5.37
C LEU A 186 13.95 -2.87 -5.00
N PRO A 187 13.45 -1.72 -4.47
CA PRO A 187 14.32 -0.65 -4.00
C PRO A 187 15.10 -1.07 -2.75
N PRO A 188 16.31 -0.49 -2.49
CA PRO A 188 17.18 -0.83 -1.37
C PRO A 188 16.72 -0.24 -0.03
N ALA A 189 15.42 -0.30 0.26
CA ALA A 189 14.81 0.18 1.49
C ALA A 189 15.07 -0.79 2.67
N ASP A 190 14.93 -0.28 3.90
CA ASP A 190 15.01 -1.12 5.12
C ASP A 190 13.82 -2.09 5.23
N ALA A 191 12.68 -1.70 4.67
CA ALA A 191 11.53 -2.57 4.49
C ALA A 191 10.69 -2.11 3.28
N VAL A 192 10.12 -3.06 2.57
CA VAL A 192 9.17 -2.82 1.45
C VAL A 192 7.89 -3.57 1.74
N VAL A 193 6.79 -2.83 1.83
CA VAL A 193 5.44 -3.36 2.01
C VAL A 193 4.63 -3.05 0.76
N ASP A 194 4.43 -4.06 -0.05
CA ASP A 194 3.67 -3.97 -1.30
C ASP A 194 2.99 -5.32 -1.56
N PRO A 195 1.66 -5.36 -1.78
CA PRO A 195 0.94 -6.61 -2.05
C PRO A 195 1.36 -7.28 -3.35
N LYS A 196 1.94 -6.53 -4.29
CA LYS A 196 2.34 -7.05 -5.62
C LYS A 196 3.77 -7.55 -5.68
N GLN A 197 4.56 -7.38 -4.60
CA GLN A 197 5.93 -7.91 -4.58
C GLN A 197 5.95 -9.44 -4.63
N PRO A 198 6.99 -10.03 -5.24
CA PRO A 198 7.12 -11.49 -5.35
C PRO A 198 7.06 -12.18 -3.98
N GLY A 199 6.25 -13.25 -3.89
CA GLY A 199 6.10 -14.03 -2.67
C GLY A 199 5.30 -13.35 -1.56
N CYS A 200 4.56 -12.28 -1.85
CA CYS A 200 3.59 -11.72 -0.91
C CYS A 200 2.37 -12.66 -0.80
N ALA A 201 2.02 -13.01 0.45
CA ALA A 201 0.91 -13.92 0.74
C ALA A 201 -0.43 -13.22 1.01
N TYR A 202 -0.50 -11.91 0.85
CA TYR A 202 -1.72 -11.17 1.09
C TYR A 202 -2.80 -11.55 0.07
N PRO A 203 -4.00 -12.01 0.51
CA PRO A 203 -4.96 -12.63 -0.40
C PRO A 203 -5.58 -11.70 -1.43
N PHE A 204 -5.67 -10.38 -1.13
CA PHE A 204 -6.25 -9.40 -2.03
C PHE A 204 -5.18 -8.37 -2.45
N ARG A 205 -4.56 -8.62 -3.60
CA ARG A 205 -3.43 -7.83 -4.10
C ARG A 205 -3.80 -6.45 -4.64
N GLU A 206 -5.09 -6.22 -4.92
CA GLU A 206 -5.62 -4.98 -5.51
C GLU A 206 -6.06 -3.96 -4.43
N ILE A 207 -5.46 -3.99 -3.25
CA ILE A 207 -5.68 -2.96 -2.24
C ILE A 207 -4.98 -1.67 -2.67
N CYS A 208 -5.59 -0.53 -2.31
CA CYS A 208 -5.01 0.80 -2.58
C CYS A 208 -3.93 1.18 -1.57
N GLY A 209 -3.16 2.22 -1.87
CA GLY A 209 -2.09 2.73 -1.02
C GLY A 209 -2.58 3.10 0.38
N ALA A 210 -3.76 3.72 0.50
CA ALA A 210 -4.38 4.05 1.79
C ALA A 210 -4.66 2.80 2.65
N THR A 211 -5.03 1.69 2.02
CA THR A 211 -5.22 0.42 2.75
C THR A 211 -3.88 -0.15 3.20
N VAL A 212 -2.82 -0.08 2.40
CA VAL A 212 -1.47 -0.51 2.82
C VAL A 212 -0.99 0.31 4.01
N ALA A 213 -1.14 1.63 3.94
CA ALA A 213 -0.83 2.56 5.05
C ALA A 213 -1.61 2.22 6.33
N PHE A 214 -2.91 1.96 6.19
CA PHE A 214 -3.76 1.54 7.31
C PHE A 214 -3.27 0.23 7.94
N LYS A 215 -2.89 -0.76 7.12
CA LYS A 215 -2.34 -2.04 7.60
C LYS A 215 -1.04 -1.87 8.38
N LEU A 216 -0.17 -0.94 7.95
CA LEU A 216 1.05 -0.62 8.69
C LEU A 216 0.73 -0.03 10.07
N ILE A 217 -0.26 0.86 10.15
CA ILE A 217 -0.69 1.42 11.44
C ILE A 217 -1.34 0.36 12.32
N GLN A 218 -2.12 -0.59 11.78
CA GLN A 218 -2.64 -1.72 12.56
C GLN A 218 -1.49 -2.56 13.18
N GLU A 219 -0.44 -2.86 12.42
CA GLU A 219 0.74 -3.59 12.91
C GLU A 219 1.47 -2.81 14.02
N LEU A 220 1.66 -1.50 13.83
CA LEU A 220 2.29 -0.65 14.83
C LEU A 220 1.49 -0.58 16.13
N PHE A 221 0.17 -0.38 16.05
CA PHE A 221 -0.70 -0.32 17.23
C PHE A 221 -0.65 -1.64 18.01
N SER A 222 -0.70 -2.77 17.31
CA SER A 222 -0.50 -4.09 17.93
C SER A 222 0.85 -4.19 18.65
N GLY A 223 1.92 -3.70 18.02
CA GLY A 223 3.27 -3.72 18.55
C GLY A 223 3.47 -2.84 19.79
N PHE A 224 2.77 -1.70 19.88
CA PHE A 224 2.77 -0.80 21.04
C PHE A 224 1.71 -1.15 22.09
N GLY A 225 0.91 -2.20 21.89
CA GLY A 225 -0.18 -2.54 22.80
C GLY A 225 -1.30 -1.49 22.86
N LEU A 226 -1.37 -0.62 21.86
CA LEU A 226 -2.45 0.35 21.72
C LEU A 226 -3.74 -0.38 21.33
N ALA A 227 -4.86 0.02 21.94
CA ALA A 227 -6.16 -0.52 21.56
C ALA A 227 -6.35 -0.36 20.04
N GLY A 228 -6.55 -1.48 19.36
CA GLY A 228 -6.65 -1.50 17.91
C GLY A 228 -7.70 -0.52 17.43
N LEU A 229 -7.60 -0.13 16.14
CA LEU A 229 -8.64 0.59 15.39
C LEU A 229 -9.89 -0.31 15.22
N SER A 230 -10.28 -1.05 16.26
CA SER A 230 -11.57 -1.68 16.35
C SER A 230 -12.59 -0.55 16.52
N SER A 231 -13.59 -0.55 15.63
CA SER A 231 -14.78 0.31 15.66
C SER A 231 -15.01 0.88 17.07
N GLY A 232 -14.64 2.15 17.27
CA GLY A 232 -15.04 2.88 18.46
C GLY A 232 -16.57 2.84 18.55
N LYS A 233 -17.06 2.33 19.68
CA LYS A 233 -18.44 2.55 20.09
C LYS A 233 -18.67 4.03 20.28
#